data_17ad278223527d22ec6934da91468930
#
_entry.id   17ad278223527d22ec6934da91468930
#
_cell.length_a   1.000
_cell.length_b   1.000
_cell.length_c   1.000
_cell.angle_alpha   90.00
_cell.angle_beta   90.00
_cell.angle_gamma   90.00
#
_symmetry.space_group_name_H-M   'P 1'
#
loop_
_entity.id
_entity.type
_entity.pdbx_description
1 polymer ?
#
loop_
_entity_poly.entity_id
_entity_poly.type
_entity_poly.pdbx_seq_one_letter_code
_entity_poly.pdbx_strand_id
1 'polypeptide(L)'
;MNEPAKVTEQPSSSAPTTNPYVGILAVFLGAALATLNSRLLSIGLPDLRGALGLSFDDASWLPTALNMAMMFSGVFVVFLNAFWGPRRILLPMAGVFMAASLVLPFASGYWAMLLLLIIAGISSGTFYSLTMTFVLTALPKRLIIFGIAAYAADIVFISNIASLLEGWYIEHLSWHWIFWTASVAAPVMMVCVHYGIPRRPAAVEQKPSWRGFMYFSLALALLYGAMDQGERLDWFNSGTIVAMTVTGVFLLGAALFRRISQPNPVLSLQFLNTRNIIILALSIFVFKFMHLAAIVLVPGFLGNIQRYRPLETGHTLAWVALPMFIFVWLVAILVIYLDSRVVLAVGLGLGGVCCWLWSHVDTSWAGNSFQIIELVMSAALACAYIGLVSSIVLEGLEAGALKSTTNAATFSGFMHFIRIFGGQVGVAVMTRVLTVREKFHSNILVQMNQELIAKRVHLLTAGLLSHSTGVEEAQKRAVAILSQQVRAQAYTLATSDGFILITWVVLAYLLLMLALRPAKITFMDLKKMP
;
A
#
# COMPACT_ATOMS: atom_id res chain seq x y z
N MET A 1 -43.92 51.85 9.46
CA MET A 1 -42.95 51.66 10.57
C MET A 1 -42.94 50.18 10.90
N ASN A 2 -42.01 49.43 10.29
CA ASN A 2 -41.78 48.02 10.56
C ASN A 2 -40.46 47.91 11.30
N GLU A 3 -40.50 47.46 12.55
CA GLU A 3 -39.33 47.14 13.32
C GLU A 3 -38.59 45.93 12.70
N PRO A 4 -37.23 45.96 12.61
CA PRO A 4 -36.48 44.78 12.18
C PRO A 4 -36.47 43.73 13.30
N ALA A 5 -36.83 42.51 12.95
CA ALA A 5 -36.78 41.35 13.83
C ALA A 5 -35.34 41.16 14.39
N LYS A 6 -35.23 41.14 15.73
CA LYS A 6 -34.01 40.76 16.46
C LYS A 6 -33.62 39.32 16.11
N VAL A 7 -32.48 39.19 15.43
CA VAL A 7 -31.80 37.91 15.29
C VAL A 7 -31.31 37.51 16.68
N THR A 8 -31.98 36.54 17.28
CA THR A 8 -31.55 35.89 18.51
C THR A 8 -30.30 35.09 18.20
N GLU A 9 -29.15 35.60 18.60
CA GLU A 9 -27.90 34.82 18.66
C GLU A 9 -28.15 33.61 19.57
N GLN A 10 -28.20 32.42 18.98
CA GLN A 10 -28.19 31.17 19.75
C GLN A 10 -26.81 31.09 20.47
N PRO A 11 -26.79 30.76 21.77
CA PRO A 11 -25.54 30.61 22.51
C PRO A 11 -24.73 29.50 21.86
N SER A 12 -23.52 29.84 21.43
CA SER A 12 -22.51 28.91 20.96
C SER A 12 -22.27 27.86 22.05
N SER A 13 -22.89 26.69 21.92
CA SER A 13 -22.51 25.53 22.73
C SER A 13 -21.01 25.31 22.48
N SER A 14 -20.21 25.49 23.51
CA SER A 14 -18.78 25.24 23.52
C SER A 14 -18.52 23.83 23.02
N ALA A 15 -18.28 23.69 21.72
CA ALA A 15 -17.82 22.43 21.16
C ALA A 15 -16.52 22.05 21.87
N PRO A 16 -16.37 20.83 22.38
CA PRO A 16 -15.15 20.42 23.07
C PRO A 16 -13.96 20.72 22.15
N THR A 17 -13.01 21.49 22.66
CA THR A 17 -11.80 21.89 21.95
C THR A 17 -11.01 20.63 21.57
N THR A 18 -11.11 20.20 20.33
CA THR A 18 -10.35 19.04 19.82
C THR A 18 -8.91 19.46 19.63
N ASN A 19 -7.97 18.63 20.10
CA ASN A 19 -6.56 18.88 19.93
C ASN A 19 -6.10 18.41 18.54
N PRO A 20 -5.65 19.31 17.64
CA PRO A 20 -5.26 18.95 16.29
C PRO A 20 -4.04 18.01 16.22
N TYR A 21 -3.14 18.07 17.20
CA TYR A 21 -1.98 17.19 17.28
C TYR A 21 -2.38 15.75 17.61
N VAL A 22 -3.36 15.57 18.52
CA VAL A 22 -3.95 14.25 18.78
C VAL A 22 -4.69 13.73 17.54
N GLY A 23 -5.28 14.64 16.77
CA GLY A 23 -5.86 14.32 15.45
C GLY A 23 -4.83 13.78 14.45
N ILE A 24 -3.64 14.38 14.36
CA ILE A 24 -2.55 13.88 13.51
C ILE A 24 -2.07 12.50 13.98
N LEU A 25 -1.98 12.27 15.28
CA LEU A 25 -1.66 10.95 15.82
C LEU A 25 -2.75 9.92 15.48
N ALA A 26 -4.03 10.30 15.55
CA ALA A 26 -5.13 9.43 15.11
C ALA A 26 -5.04 9.08 13.61
N VAL A 27 -4.57 10.02 12.77
CA VAL A 27 -4.31 9.79 11.33
C VAL A 27 -3.23 8.74 11.15
N PHE A 28 -2.09 8.91 11.80
CA PHE A 28 -0.99 7.95 11.75
C PHE A 28 -1.42 6.56 12.22
N LEU A 29 -2.02 6.46 13.41
CA LEU A 29 -2.45 5.18 13.99
C LEU A 29 -3.52 4.49 13.13
N GLY A 30 -4.47 5.24 12.56
CA GLY A 30 -5.48 4.66 11.69
C GLY A 30 -4.91 4.07 10.41
N ALA A 31 -3.99 4.79 9.76
CA ALA A 31 -3.32 4.29 8.58
C ALA A 31 -2.39 3.11 8.94
N ALA A 32 -1.62 3.25 10.03
CA ALA A 32 -0.69 2.24 10.52
C ALA A 32 -1.36 0.90 10.83
N LEU A 33 -2.51 0.92 11.52
CA LEU A 33 -3.25 -0.30 11.85
C LEU A 33 -3.74 -1.04 10.60
N ALA A 34 -4.27 -0.30 9.61
CA ALA A 34 -4.73 -0.90 8.36
C ALA A 34 -3.57 -1.52 7.56
N THR A 35 -2.45 -0.79 7.45
CA THR A 35 -1.27 -1.25 6.71
C THR A 35 -0.58 -2.42 7.43
N LEU A 36 -0.40 -2.33 8.75
CA LEU A 36 0.28 -3.34 9.55
C LEU A 36 -0.48 -4.68 9.53
N ASN A 37 -1.81 -4.66 9.72
CA ASN A 37 -2.63 -5.86 9.68
C ASN A 37 -2.51 -6.60 8.35
N SER A 38 -2.57 -5.88 7.23
CA SER A 38 -2.40 -6.47 5.90
C SER A 38 -0.98 -7.02 5.68
N ARG A 39 0.05 -6.30 6.14
CA ARG A 39 1.45 -6.70 5.95
C ARG A 39 1.85 -7.88 6.84
N LEU A 40 1.49 -7.87 8.12
CA LEU A 40 1.75 -8.98 9.03
C LEU A 40 1.10 -10.27 8.53
N LEU A 41 -0.15 -10.21 8.07
CA LEU A 41 -0.82 -11.37 7.50
C LEU A 41 -0.13 -11.89 6.23
N SER A 42 0.34 -10.98 5.35
CA SER A 42 1.00 -11.39 4.10
C SER A 42 2.39 -12.00 4.34
N ILE A 43 3.17 -11.43 5.27
CA ILE A 43 4.53 -11.90 5.60
C ILE A 43 4.45 -13.20 6.41
N GLY A 44 3.60 -13.25 7.44
CA GLY A 44 3.42 -14.40 8.32
C GLY A 44 2.54 -15.52 7.75
N LEU A 45 2.12 -15.41 6.47
CA LEU A 45 1.26 -16.42 5.83
C LEU A 45 1.87 -17.84 5.84
N PRO A 46 3.18 -18.05 5.59
CA PRO A 46 3.80 -19.37 5.67
C PRO A 46 3.70 -19.97 7.07
N ASP A 47 3.97 -19.18 8.11
CA ASP A 47 3.93 -19.62 9.50
C ASP A 47 2.51 -19.91 9.96
N LEU A 48 1.56 -19.03 9.59
CA LEU A 48 0.14 -19.23 9.83
C LEU A 48 -0.39 -20.49 9.14
N ARG A 49 0.02 -20.74 7.90
CA ARG A 49 -0.32 -21.95 7.16
C ARG A 49 0.17 -23.21 7.87
N GLY A 50 1.41 -23.18 8.35
CA GLY A 50 1.99 -24.28 9.13
C GLY A 50 1.25 -24.51 10.44
N ALA A 51 0.97 -23.45 11.18
CA ALA A 51 0.29 -23.53 12.48
C ALA A 51 -1.15 -24.04 12.39
N LEU A 52 -1.87 -23.70 11.33
CA LEU A 52 -3.28 -24.07 11.13
C LEU A 52 -3.50 -25.27 10.20
N GLY A 53 -2.45 -25.83 9.62
CA GLY A 53 -2.54 -26.96 8.68
C GLY A 53 -3.30 -26.60 7.39
N LEU A 54 -3.26 -25.33 6.95
CA LEU A 54 -3.97 -24.89 5.75
C LEU A 54 -3.24 -25.30 4.47
N SER A 55 -4.02 -25.62 3.41
CA SER A 55 -3.45 -25.80 2.09
C SER A 55 -2.82 -24.51 1.57
N PHE A 56 -1.94 -24.60 0.57
CA PHE A 56 -1.37 -23.42 -0.09
C PHE A 56 -2.46 -22.56 -0.73
N ASP A 57 -3.44 -23.20 -1.34
CA ASP A 57 -4.54 -22.53 -2.02
C ASP A 57 -5.47 -21.79 -1.05
N ASP A 58 -5.89 -22.43 0.04
CA ASP A 58 -6.74 -21.81 1.04
C ASP A 58 -6.04 -20.61 1.70
N ALA A 59 -4.79 -20.81 2.14
CA ALA A 59 -4.03 -19.77 2.81
C ALA A 59 -3.85 -18.52 1.93
N SER A 60 -3.61 -18.69 0.64
CA SER A 60 -3.40 -17.57 -0.29
C SER A 60 -4.61 -16.64 -0.45
N TRP A 61 -5.83 -17.13 -0.19
CA TRP A 61 -7.04 -16.31 -0.23
C TRP A 61 -7.23 -15.42 1.01
N LEU A 62 -6.57 -15.72 2.14
CA LEU A 62 -6.74 -14.97 3.38
C LEU A 62 -6.32 -13.49 3.25
N PRO A 63 -5.08 -13.15 2.81
CA PRO A 63 -4.69 -11.77 2.59
C PRO A 63 -5.46 -11.11 1.45
N THR A 64 -5.81 -11.86 0.40
CA THR A 64 -6.61 -11.35 -0.71
C THR A 64 -8.00 -10.90 -0.23
N ALA A 65 -8.70 -11.72 0.55
CA ALA A 65 -10.02 -11.40 1.08
C ALA A 65 -9.98 -10.18 2.00
N LEU A 66 -8.99 -10.08 2.88
CA LEU A 66 -8.76 -8.91 3.72
C LEU A 66 -8.62 -7.63 2.87
N ASN A 67 -7.74 -7.66 1.87
CA ASN A 67 -7.45 -6.50 1.04
C ASN A 67 -8.61 -6.14 0.08
N MET A 68 -9.35 -7.13 -0.45
CA MET A 68 -10.58 -6.91 -1.20
C MET A 68 -11.62 -6.19 -0.34
N ALA A 69 -11.80 -6.62 0.91
CA ALA A 69 -12.71 -6.01 1.86
C ALA A 69 -12.27 -4.57 2.24
N MET A 70 -10.97 -4.35 2.42
CA MET A 70 -10.39 -3.01 2.62
C MET A 70 -10.64 -2.10 1.42
N MET A 71 -10.46 -2.61 0.21
CA MET A 71 -10.70 -1.86 -1.03
C MET A 71 -12.16 -1.46 -1.16
N PHE A 72 -13.06 -2.39 -0.93
CA PHE A 72 -14.51 -2.16 -0.93
C PHE A 72 -14.89 -1.06 0.05
N SER A 73 -14.55 -1.24 1.33
CA SER A 73 -15.00 -0.37 2.41
C SER A 73 -14.37 1.02 2.36
N GLY A 74 -13.11 1.13 1.96
CA GLY A 74 -12.41 2.40 1.88
C GLY A 74 -12.97 3.35 0.81
N VAL A 75 -13.57 2.80 -0.24
CA VAL A 75 -14.29 3.57 -1.26
C VAL A 75 -15.74 3.81 -0.83
N PHE A 76 -16.42 2.77 -0.33
CA PHE A 76 -17.82 2.86 0.08
C PHE A 76 -18.05 3.80 1.28
N VAL A 77 -17.09 3.90 2.18
CA VAL A 77 -17.17 4.79 3.35
C VAL A 77 -17.28 6.27 2.99
N VAL A 78 -16.83 6.67 1.79
CA VAL A 78 -17.02 8.03 1.28
C VAL A 78 -18.52 8.39 1.23
N PHE A 79 -19.35 7.42 0.81
CA PHE A 79 -20.81 7.56 0.85
C PHE A 79 -21.32 7.68 2.29
N LEU A 80 -20.91 6.80 3.20
CA LEU A 80 -21.33 6.82 4.61
C LEU A 80 -20.91 8.10 5.33
N ASN A 81 -19.71 8.60 5.02
CA ASN A 81 -19.17 9.83 5.61
C ASN A 81 -20.04 11.06 5.33
N ALA A 82 -20.72 11.09 4.17
CA ALA A 82 -21.65 12.16 3.83
C ALA A 82 -22.84 12.29 4.80
N PHE A 83 -23.23 11.18 5.47
CA PHE A 83 -24.36 11.16 6.41
C PHE A 83 -23.95 11.25 7.87
N TRP A 84 -22.88 10.55 8.27
CA TRP A 84 -22.57 10.34 9.69
C TRP A 84 -21.35 11.11 10.18
N GLY A 85 -20.51 11.54 9.25
CA GLY A 85 -19.23 12.18 9.55
C GLY A 85 -18.15 11.20 10.04
N PRO A 86 -16.87 11.60 9.99
CA PRO A 86 -15.75 10.67 10.13
C PRO A 86 -15.67 10.04 11.52
N ARG A 87 -15.86 10.80 12.61
CA ARG A 87 -15.74 10.29 13.98
C ARG A 87 -16.77 9.24 14.33
N ARG A 88 -18.03 9.42 13.87
CA ARG A 88 -19.14 8.48 14.15
C ARG A 88 -18.97 7.13 13.45
N ILE A 89 -18.18 7.07 12.40
CA ILE A 89 -17.86 5.84 11.68
C ILE A 89 -16.56 5.23 12.23
N LEU A 90 -15.53 6.03 12.44
CA LEU A 90 -14.21 5.53 12.88
C LEU A 90 -14.26 4.79 14.22
N LEU A 91 -15.00 5.33 15.22
CA LEU A 91 -15.04 4.72 16.55
C LEU A 91 -15.66 3.31 16.54
N PRO A 92 -16.89 3.09 16.00
CA PRO A 92 -17.44 1.74 15.94
C PRO A 92 -16.64 0.81 15.03
N MET A 93 -16.10 1.30 13.89
CA MET A 93 -15.26 0.47 13.01
C MET A 93 -13.97 0.04 13.70
N ALA A 94 -13.33 0.92 14.48
CA ALA A 94 -12.15 0.54 15.27
C ALA A 94 -12.52 -0.50 16.35
N GLY A 95 -13.68 -0.39 16.97
CA GLY A 95 -14.17 -1.40 17.92
C GLY A 95 -14.43 -2.77 17.27
N VAL A 96 -15.06 -2.78 16.09
CA VAL A 96 -15.29 -4.03 15.31
C VAL A 96 -13.96 -4.63 14.87
N PHE A 97 -13.02 -3.80 14.40
CA PHE A 97 -11.67 -4.24 14.02
C PHE A 97 -10.93 -4.88 15.20
N MET A 98 -10.96 -4.24 16.37
CA MET A 98 -10.38 -4.76 17.61
C MET A 98 -10.98 -6.12 17.98
N ALA A 99 -12.31 -6.23 17.98
CA ALA A 99 -13.02 -7.46 18.34
C ALA A 99 -12.71 -8.60 17.35
N ALA A 100 -12.77 -8.31 16.03
CA ALA A 100 -12.43 -9.30 15.01
C ALA A 100 -10.98 -9.79 15.14
N SER A 101 -10.02 -8.86 15.34
CA SER A 101 -8.61 -9.19 15.51
C SER A 101 -8.32 -9.98 16.79
N LEU A 102 -9.07 -9.73 17.87
CA LEU A 102 -8.97 -10.48 19.12
C LEU A 102 -9.43 -11.93 18.96
N VAL A 103 -10.53 -12.15 18.21
CA VAL A 103 -11.16 -13.46 18.03
C VAL A 103 -10.47 -14.29 16.94
N LEU A 104 -9.81 -13.66 15.96
CA LEU A 104 -9.18 -14.31 14.81
C LEU A 104 -8.30 -15.54 15.15
N PRO A 105 -7.40 -15.49 16.16
CA PRO A 105 -6.58 -16.64 16.51
C PRO A 105 -7.35 -17.86 17.04
N PHE A 106 -8.57 -17.67 17.50
CA PHE A 106 -9.44 -18.73 18.03
C PHE A 106 -10.42 -19.26 16.98
N ALA A 107 -10.35 -18.77 15.74
CA ALA A 107 -11.23 -19.22 14.67
C ALA A 107 -10.96 -20.69 14.32
N SER A 108 -11.96 -21.53 14.51
CA SER A 108 -11.93 -22.93 14.14
C SER A 108 -12.32 -23.10 12.67
N GLY A 109 -11.31 -23.32 11.82
CA GLY A 109 -11.50 -23.61 10.41
C GLY A 109 -11.40 -22.40 9.47
N TYR A 110 -11.12 -22.73 8.21
CA TYR A 110 -10.87 -21.78 7.12
C TYR A 110 -11.96 -20.72 6.94
N TRP A 111 -13.24 -21.15 6.90
CA TRP A 111 -14.36 -20.24 6.62
C TRP A 111 -14.61 -19.22 7.72
N ALA A 112 -14.42 -19.63 8.99
CA ALA A 112 -14.56 -18.71 10.13
C ALA A 112 -13.45 -17.64 10.10
N MET A 113 -12.20 -18.07 9.81
CA MET A 113 -11.07 -17.15 9.66
C MET A 113 -11.28 -16.20 8.48
N LEU A 114 -11.72 -16.69 7.33
CA LEU A 114 -12.01 -15.88 6.16
C LEU A 114 -13.08 -14.81 6.46
N LEU A 115 -14.17 -15.19 7.13
CA LEU A 115 -15.23 -14.26 7.52
C LEU A 115 -14.72 -13.16 8.47
N LEU A 116 -13.95 -13.54 9.49
CA LEU A 116 -13.37 -12.59 10.43
C LEU A 116 -12.37 -11.64 9.76
N LEU A 117 -11.58 -12.13 8.80
CA LEU A 117 -10.68 -11.29 7.99
C LEU A 117 -11.43 -10.32 7.08
N ILE A 118 -12.55 -10.74 6.49
CA ILE A 118 -13.43 -9.84 5.73
C ILE A 118 -13.98 -8.73 6.65
N ILE A 119 -14.45 -9.07 7.87
CA ILE A 119 -14.93 -8.10 8.85
C ILE A 119 -13.80 -7.13 9.26
N ALA A 120 -12.62 -7.64 9.55
CA ALA A 120 -11.43 -6.83 9.85
C ALA A 120 -11.05 -5.91 8.67
N GLY A 121 -11.12 -6.43 7.44
CA GLY A 121 -10.86 -5.67 6.22
C GLY A 121 -11.88 -4.55 5.98
N ILE A 122 -13.19 -4.85 6.13
CA ILE A 122 -14.25 -3.82 6.04
C ILE A 122 -14.00 -2.71 7.07
N SER A 123 -13.64 -3.06 8.28
CA SER A 123 -13.41 -2.10 9.35
C SER A 123 -12.17 -1.24 9.10
N SER A 124 -11.02 -1.86 8.84
CA SER A 124 -9.72 -1.18 8.66
C SER A 124 -9.66 -0.36 7.37
N GLY A 125 -10.35 -0.77 6.31
CA GLY A 125 -10.41 -0.02 5.05
C GLY A 125 -11.02 1.37 5.20
N THR A 126 -11.88 1.58 6.22
CA THR A 126 -12.48 2.89 6.48
C THR A 126 -11.48 3.89 7.08
N PHE A 127 -10.43 3.43 7.73
CA PHE A 127 -9.53 4.27 8.53
C PHE A 127 -8.80 5.31 7.67
N TYR A 128 -8.19 4.88 6.58
CA TYR A 128 -7.44 5.79 5.71
C TYR A 128 -8.33 6.87 5.09
N SER A 129 -9.45 6.50 4.49
CA SER A 129 -10.33 7.45 3.79
C SER A 129 -10.92 8.51 4.72
N LEU A 130 -11.31 8.09 5.93
CA LEU A 130 -11.92 8.99 6.91
C LEU A 130 -10.89 9.91 7.58
N THR A 131 -9.70 9.38 7.90
CA THR A 131 -8.62 10.20 8.46
C THR A 131 -8.09 11.19 7.43
N MET A 132 -8.01 10.82 6.15
CA MET A 132 -7.65 11.74 5.08
C MET A 132 -8.69 12.86 4.90
N THR A 133 -9.97 12.51 4.97
CA THR A 133 -11.05 13.53 4.98
C THR A 133 -10.88 14.50 6.16
N PHE A 134 -10.53 14.01 7.35
CA PHE A 134 -10.25 14.86 8.51
C PHE A 134 -9.07 15.82 8.24
N VAL A 135 -7.94 15.31 7.70
CA VAL A 135 -6.78 16.16 7.35
C VAL A 135 -7.16 17.29 6.42
N LEU A 136 -7.99 17.01 5.41
CA LEU A 136 -8.38 17.99 4.40
C LEU A 136 -9.44 18.99 4.87
N THR A 137 -10.34 18.58 5.80
CA THR A 137 -11.54 19.39 6.13
C THR A 137 -11.53 19.99 7.52
N ALA A 138 -10.81 19.40 8.47
CA ALA A 138 -10.91 19.76 9.87
C ALA A 138 -9.59 20.21 10.50
N LEU A 139 -8.45 19.85 9.88
CA LEU A 139 -7.14 20.25 10.36
C LEU A 139 -6.87 21.72 9.97
N PRO A 140 -6.25 22.54 10.86
CA PRO A 140 -5.81 23.89 10.50
C PRO A 140 -4.90 23.86 9.26
N LYS A 141 -5.08 24.80 8.33
CA LYS A 141 -4.36 24.83 7.04
C LYS A 141 -2.84 24.69 7.18
N ARG A 142 -2.25 25.34 8.22
CA ARG A 142 -0.81 25.25 8.54
C ARG A 142 -0.33 23.86 8.99
N LEU A 143 -1.24 22.99 9.45
CA LEU A 143 -0.91 21.63 9.93
C LEU A 143 -1.21 20.55 8.89
N ILE A 144 -1.84 20.87 7.74
CA ILE A 144 -2.17 19.88 6.69
C ILE A 144 -0.92 19.12 6.24
N ILE A 145 0.22 19.81 6.08
CA ILE A 145 1.48 19.18 5.66
C ILE A 145 1.95 18.11 6.66
N PHE A 146 1.76 18.33 7.96
CA PHE A 146 2.11 17.35 8.98
C PHE A 146 1.13 16.16 9.01
N GLY A 147 -0.13 16.38 8.68
CA GLY A 147 -1.09 15.29 8.43
C GLY A 147 -0.68 14.44 7.22
N ILE A 148 -0.21 15.05 6.13
CA ILE A 148 0.33 14.35 4.96
C ILE A 148 1.60 13.57 5.34
N ALA A 149 2.48 14.17 6.15
CA ALA A 149 3.70 13.54 6.65
C ALA A 149 3.40 12.28 7.48
N ALA A 150 2.33 12.29 8.28
CA ALA A 150 1.89 11.12 9.03
C ALA A 150 1.54 9.92 8.11
N TYR A 151 0.92 10.16 6.95
CA TYR A 151 0.69 9.10 5.96
C TYR A 151 1.97 8.62 5.27
N ALA A 152 2.92 9.53 5.03
CA ALA A 152 4.21 9.16 4.48
C ALA A 152 4.96 8.21 5.42
N ALA A 153 4.96 8.56 6.72
CA ALA A 153 5.53 7.72 7.77
C ALA A 153 4.87 6.33 7.80
N ASP A 154 3.52 6.27 7.77
CA ASP A 154 2.80 5.00 7.72
C ASP A 154 3.24 4.13 6.54
N ILE A 155 3.14 4.65 5.32
CA ILE A 155 3.35 3.83 4.12
C ILE A 155 4.75 3.22 4.07
N VAL A 156 5.79 3.96 4.44
CA VAL A 156 7.16 3.48 4.34
C VAL A 156 7.59 2.76 5.62
N PHE A 157 7.37 3.36 6.78
CA PHE A 157 7.79 2.77 8.05
C PHE A 157 7.07 1.45 8.33
N ILE A 158 5.72 1.46 8.32
CA ILE A 158 4.94 0.28 8.68
C ILE A 158 5.13 -0.85 7.67
N SER A 159 5.20 -0.54 6.38
CA SER A 159 5.39 -1.58 5.35
C SER A 159 6.73 -2.31 5.48
N ASN A 160 7.77 -1.64 5.94
CA ASN A 160 9.12 -2.23 6.06
C ASN A 160 9.37 -2.82 7.45
N ILE A 161 8.86 -2.18 8.55
CA ILE A 161 9.04 -2.71 9.91
C ILE A 161 8.22 -3.98 10.17
N ALA A 162 7.17 -4.23 9.36
CA ALA A 162 6.29 -5.38 9.54
C ALA A 162 7.04 -6.72 9.51
N SER A 163 8.09 -6.86 8.66
CA SER A 163 8.92 -8.07 8.62
C SER A 163 9.69 -8.30 9.92
N LEU A 164 10.22 -7.22 10.50
CA LEU A 164 10.93 -7.29 11.79
C LEU A 164 9.97 -7.70 12.92
N LEU A 165 8.79 -7.09 12.95
CA LEU A 165 7.77 -7.38 13.96
C LEU A 165 7.25 -8.82 13.83
N GLU A 166 6.93 -9.26 12.62
CA GLU A 166 6.45 -10.60 12.36
C GLU A 166 7.48 -11.64 12.76
N GLY A 167 8.73 -11.51 12.29
CA GLY A 167 9.79 -12.43 12.66
C GLY A 167 10.05 -12.48 14.17
N TRP A 168 10.01 -11.31 14.85
CA TRP A 168 10.15 -11.26 16.31
C TRP A 168 8.99 -11.94 17.03
N TYR A 169 7.74 -11.82 16.53
CA TYR A 169 6.57 -12.51 17.09
C TYR A 169 6.70 -14.03 16.98
N ILE A 170 7.11 -14.53 15.81
CA ILE A 170 7.26 -15.97 15.57
C ILE A 170 8.37 -16.57 16.44
N GLU A 171 9.51 -15.86 16.59
CA GLU A 171 10.65 -16.39 17.34
C GLU A 171 10.50 -16.28 18.87
N HIS A 172 9.83 -15.24 19.40
CA HIS A 172 9.80 -14.95 20.82
C HIS A 172 8.42 -15.08 21.48
N LEU A 173 7.34 -15.01 20.69
CA LEU A 173 5.97 -15.04 21.20
C LEU A 173 5.17 -16.19 20.56
N SER A 174 4.32 -15.87 19.59
CA SER A 174 3.53 -16.83 18.82
C SER A 174 2.89 -16.15 17.61
N TRP A 175 2.43 -16.95 16.64
CA TRP A 175 1.72 -16.48 15.46
C TRP A 175 0.43 -15.68 15.78
N HIS A 176 -0.17 -15.85 16.96
CA HIS A 176 -1.36 -15.12 17.41
C HIS A 176 -1.15 -13.60 17.39
N TRP A 177 0.08 -13.15 17.63
CA TRP A 177 0.44 -11.73 17.64
C TRP A 177 0.36 -11.05 16.27
N ILE A 178 0.32 -11.82 15.18
CA ILE A 178 0.00 -11.31 13.85
C ILE A 178 -1.33 -10.54 13.86
N PHE A 179 -2.30 -11.01 14.66
CA PHE A 179 -3.63 -10.40 14.81
C PHE A 179 -3.75 -9.53 16.06
N TRP A 180 -3.20 -9.98 17.19
CA TRP A 180 -3.37 -9.28 18.48
C TRP A 180 -2.69 -7.91 18.52
N THR A 181 -1.67 -7.66 17.74
CA THR A 181 -1.07 -6.33 17.57
C THR A 181 -2.13 -5.28 17.24
N ALA A 182 -3.06 -5.62 16.35
CA ALA A 182 -4.19 -4.77 15.99
C ALA A 182 -5.14 -4.53 17.16
N SER A 183 -5.45 -5.58 17.95
CA SER A 183 -6.32 -5.49 19.12
C SER A 183 -5.75 -4.60 20.22
N VAL A 184 -4.43 -4.61 20.42
CA VAL A 184 -3.74 -3.78 21.43
C VAL A 184 -3.64 -2.31 20.97
N ALA A 185 -3.40 -2.06 19.71
CA ALA A 185 -3.20 -0.70 19.21
C ALA A 185 -4.52 0.02 18.86
N ALA A 186 -5.61 -0.70 18.55
CA ALA A 186 -6.90 -0.11 18.22
C ALA A 186 -7.52 0.76 19.35
N PRO A 187 -7.48 0.39 20.64
CA PRO A 187 -7.94 1.25 21.72
C PRO A 187 -7.22 2.59 21.77
N VAL A 188 -5.91 2.60 21.53
CA VAL A 188 -5.10 3.84 21.50
C VAL A 188 -5.58 4.74 20.35
N MET A 189 -5.80 4.16 19.17
CA MET A 189 -6.39 4.89 18.05
C MET A 189 -7.78 5.45 18.42
N MET A 190 -8.65 4.66 19.08
CA MET A 190 -9.99 5.09 19.47
C MET A 190 -9.95 6.30 20.41
N VAL A 191 -9.04 6.30 21.38
CA VAL A 191 -8.79 7.45 22.27
C VAL A 191 -8.33 8.67 21.47
N CYS A 192 -7.37 8.51 20.56
CA CYS A 192 -6.89 9.60 19.72
C CYS A 192 -7.99 10.16 18.80
N VAL A 193 -8.83 9.30 18.22
CA VAL A 193 -10.00 9.71 17.41
C VAL A 193 -11.00 10.47 18.27
N HIS A 194 -11.23 10.01 19.52
CA HIS A 194 -12.19 10.64 20.43
C HIS A 194 -11.81 12.08 20.77
N TYR A 195 -10.56 12.35 21.07
CA TYR A 195 -10.06 13.67 21.48
C TYR A 195 -9.54 14.52 20.32
N GLY A 196 -9.12 13.91 19.21
CA GLY A 196 -8.49 14.60 18.08
C GLY A 196 -9.45 14.97 16.95
N ILE A 197 -10.48 14.16 16.69
CA ILE A 197 -11.40 14.38 15.55
C ILE A 197 -12.71 15.01 16.02
N PRO A 198 -13.11 16.20 15.48
CA PRO A 198 -14.32 16.88 15.90
C PRO A 198 -15.58 16.14 15.49
N ARG A 199 -16.64 16.26 16.31
CA ARG A 199 -18.00 15.85 15.95
C ARG A 199 -18.59 16.90 15.00
N ARG A 200 -18.53 16.67 13.71
CA ARG A 200 -19.24 17.51 12.73
C ARG A 200 -20.48 16.76 12.27
N PRO A 201 -21.68 17.39 12.30
CA PRO A 201 -22.82 16.86 11.58
C PRO A 201 -22.48 16.89 10.08
N ALA A 202 -22.82 15.84 9.35
CA ALA A 202 -22.71 15.84 7.91
C ALA A 202 -23.69 16.86 7.34
N ALA A 203 -23.22 17.81 6.58
CA ALA A 203 -24.08 18.72 5.80
C ALA A 203 -24.50 17.99 4.53
N VAL A 204 -25.63 17.30 4.57
CA VAL A 204 -26.19 16.63 3.40
C VAL A 204 -27.22 17.57 2.77
N GLU A 205 -26.79 18.33 1.77
CA GLU A 205 -27.70 19.07 0.90
C GLU A 205 -28.42 18.17 -0.12
N GLN A 206 -27.82 17.03 -0.49
CA GLN A 206 -28.38 16.09 -1.48
C GLN A 206 -28.06 14.64 -1.10
N LYS A 207 -29.07 13.74 -1.23
CA LYS A 207 -28.89 12.30 -0.96
C LYS A 207 -28.09 11.63 -2.07
N PRO A 208 -26.84 11.18 -1.81
CA PRO A 208 -26.06 10.49 -2.80
C PRO A 208 -26.62 9.11 -3.16
N SER A 209 -26.39 8.66 -4.40
CA SER A 209 -26.83 7.35 -4.88
C SER A 209 -26.00 6.21 -4.29
N TRP A 210 -26.48 5.56 -3.22
CA TRP A 210 -25.80 4.43 -2.59
C TRP A 210 -25.49 3.28 -3.56
N ARG A 211 -26.35 3.02 -4.57
CA ARG A 211 -26.16 1.95 -5.56
C ARG A 211 -24.94 2.20 -6.45
N GLY A 212 -24.69 3.47 -6.83
CA GLY A 212 -23.50 3.81 -7.63
C GLY A 212 -22.20 3.56 -6.87
N PHE A 213 -22.14 3.93 -5.59
CA PHE A 213 -20.98 3.64 -4.73
C PHE A 213 -20.80 2.14 -4.50
N MET A 214 -21.88 1.41 -4.28
CA MET A 214 -21.87 -0.04 -4.10
C MET A 214 -21.25 -0.74 -5.34
N TYR A 215 -21.77 -0.42 -6.55
CA TYR A 215 -21.25 -1.01 -7.78
C TYR A 215 -19.78 -0.67 -8.00
N PHE A 216 -19.41 0.58 -7.80
CA PHE A 216 -18.03 1.03 -7.95
C PHE A 216 -17.08 0.36 -6.95
N SER A 217 -17.44 0.31 -5.67
CA SER A 217 -16.61 -0.30 -4.62
C SER A 217 -16.47 -1.81 -4.81
N LEU A 218 -17.57 -2.50 -5.19
CA LEU A 218 -17.53 -3.93 -5.46
C LEU A 218 -16.73 -4.26 -6.73
N ALA A 219 -16.85 -3.44 -7.78
CA ALA A 219 -16.05 -3.56 -8.98
C ALA A 219 -14.55 -3.52 -8.67
N LEU A 220 -14.13 -2.52 -7.88
CA LEU A 220 -12.72 -2.36 -7.52
C LEU A 220 -12.21 -3.50 -6.63
N ALA A 221 -13.03 -4.01 -5.71
CA ALA A 221 -12.67 -5.15 -4.89
C ALA A 221 -12.47 -6.43 -5.71
N LEU A 222 -13.36 -6.70 -6.67
CA LEU A 222 -13.26 -7.86 -7.57
C LEU A 222 -12.04 -7.75 -8.49
N LEU A 223 -11.80 -6.58 -9.08
CA LEU A 223 -10.63 -6.35 -9.92
C LEU A 223 -9.32 -6.46 -9.12
N TYR A 224 -9.31 -5.99 -7.85
CA TYR A 224 -8.17 -6.19 -6.94
C TYR A 224 -7.89 -7.68 -6.75
N GLY A 225 -8.90 -8.48 -6.38
CA GLY A 225 -8.74 -9.92 -6.17
C GLY A 225 -8.30 -10.67 -7.43
N ALA A 226 -8.83 -10.29 -8.60
CA ALA A 226 -8.41 -10.86 -9.87
C ALA A 226 -6.92 -10.59 -10.17
N MET A 227 -6.42 -9.39 -9.83
CA MET A 227 -5.01 -9.04 -10.02
C MET A 227 -4.10 -9.70 -8.99
N ASP A 228 -4.57 -9.84 -7.74
CA ASP A 228 -3.79 -10.44 -6.65
C ASP A 228 -3.58 -11.94 -6.89
N GLN A 229 -4.60 -12.66 -7.34
CA GLN A 229 -4.55 -14.09 -7.59
C GLN A 229 -4.21 -14.47 -9.04
N GLY A 230 -4.13 -13.48 -9.94
CA GLY A 230 -3.99 -13.69 -11.37
C GLY A 230 -2.76 -14.52 -11.73
N GLU A 231 -1.57 -14.18 -11.24
CA GLU A 231 -0.34 -14.93 -11.54
C GLU A 231 -0.37 -16.36 -10.97
N ARG A 232 -0.93 -16.54 -9.78
CA ARG A 232 -1.04 -17.84 -9.12
C ARG A 232 -2.00 -18.79 -9.85
N LEU A 233 -3.13 -18.25 -10.34
CA LEU A 233 -4.20 -19.02 -10.98
C LEU A 233 -4.10 -19.02 -12.52
N ASP A 234 -2.97 -18.59 -13.07
CA ASP A 234 -2.71 -18.53 -14.50
C ASP A 234 -3.70 -17.64 -15.28
N TRP A 235 -4.03 -16.48 -14.70
CA TRP A 235 -4.81 -15.40 -15.31
C TRP A 235 -6.13 -15.91 -15.94
N PHE A 236 -6.33 -15.63 -17.24
CA PHE A 236 -7.58 -15.94 -17.93
C PHE A 236 -7.79 -17.45 -18.23
N ASN A 237 -6.84 -18.30 -17.87
CA ASN A 237 -7.03 -19.75 -17.90
C ASN A 237 -7.86 -20.24 -16.70
N SER A 238 -8.00 -19.41 -15.65
CA SER A 238 -8.84 -19.70 -14.48
C SER A 238 -10.23 -19.10 -14.62
N GLY A 239 -11.27 -19.93 -14.50
CA GLY A 239 -12.66 -19.49 -14.50
C GLY A 239 -12.98 -18.48 -13.38
N THR A 240 -12.34 -18.61 -12.22
CA THR A 240 -12.48 -17.67 -11.10
C THR A 240 -11.98 -16.27 -11.45
N ILE A 241 -10.79 -16.17 -12.05
CA ILE A 241 -10.21 -14.88 -12.46
C ILE A 241 -11.05 -14.25 -13.57
N VAL A 242 -11.49 -15.05 -14.55
CA VAL A 242 -12.40 -14.58 -15.62
C VAL A 242 -13.70 -14.03 -15.01
N ALA A 243 -14.34 -14.79 -14.12
CA ALA A 243 -15.58 -14.36 -13.47
C ALA A 243 -15.40 -13.06 -12.67
N MET A 244 -14.34 -12.94 -11.86
CA MET A 244 -14.04 -11.74 -11.09
C MET A 244 -13.77 -10.54 -12.00
N THR A 245 -13.00 -10.73 -13.08
CA THR A 245 -12.66 -9.67 -14.03
C THR A 245 -13.89 -9.20 -14.80
N VAL A 246 -14.66 -10.13 -15.40
CA VAL A 246 -15.85 -9.79 -16.17
C VAL A 246 -16.91 -9.11 -15.30
N THR A 247 -17.18 -9.66 -14.10
CA THR A 247 -18.13 -9.05 -13.16
C THR A 247 -17.64 -7.68 -12.68
N GLY A 248 -16.34 -7.55 -12.38
CA GLY A 248 -15.73 -6.28 -11.97
C GLY A 248 -15.84 -5.20 -13.05
N VAL A 249 -15.50 -5.53 -14.30
CA VAL A 249 -15.62 -4.62 -15.45
C VAL A 249 -17.08 -4.25 -15.72
N PHE A 250 -18.00 -5.21 -15.65
CA PHE A 250 -19.44 -4.97 -15.82
C PHE A 250 -19.98 -4.00 -14.75
N LEU A 251 -19.66 -4.24 -13.48
CA LEU A 251 -20.08 -3.37 -12.38
C LEU A 251 -19.47 -1.96 -12.49
N LEU A 252 -18.20 -1.86 -12.92
CA LEU A 252 -17.56 -0.58 -13.18
C LEU A 252 -18.29 0.19 -14.31
N GLY A 253 -18.60 -0.49 -15.39
CA GLY A 253 -19.41 0.07 -16.49
C GLY A 253 -20.79 0.52 -16.03
N ALA A 254 -21.47 -0.29 -15.21
CA ALA A 254 -22.78 0.04 -14.64
C ALA A 254 -22.70 1.26 -13.70
N ALA A 255 -21.64 1.38 -12.88
CA ALA A 255 -21.42 2.53 -12.03
C ALA A 255 -21.20 3.82 -12.84
N LEU A 256 -20.38 3.75 -13.90
CA LEU A 256 -20.10 4.87 -14.81
C LEU A 256 -21.33 5.29 -15.61
N PHE A 257 -22.08 4.33 -16.17
CA PHE A 257 -23.34 4.59 -16.88
C PHE A 257 -24.35 5.27 -15.99
N ARG A 258 -24.54 4.77 -14.75
CA ARG A 258 -25.43 5.35 -13.77
C ARG A 258 -25.03 6.79 -13.40
N ARG A 259 -23.75 7.08 -13.34
CA ARG A 259 -23.24 8.44 -13.09
C ARG A 259 -23.60 9.41 -14.20
N ILE A 260 -23.47 9.01 -15.47
CA ILE A 260 -23.80 9.84 -16.64
C ILE A 260 -25.32 10.10 -16.68
N SER A 261 -26.13 9.13 -16.26
CA SER A 261 -27.58 9.20 -16.32
C SER A 261 -28.24 9.95 -15.16
N GLN A 262 -27.48 10.40 -14.14
CA GLN A 262 -28.03 11.13 -12.99
C GLN A 262 -27.66 12.62 -13.03
N PRO A 263 -28.66 13.53 -12.76
CA PRO A 263 -28.44 14.98 -12.83
C PRO A 263 -27.48 15.53 -11.76
N ASN A 264 -27.28 14.80 -10.63
CA ASN A 264 -26.41 15.19 -9.54
C ASN A 264 -25.39 14.07 -9.23
N PRO A 265 -24.25 14.02 -9.92
CA PRO A 265 -23.25 13.02 -9.67
C PRO A 265 -22.56 13.26 -8.32
N VAL A 266 -22.62 12.27 -7.44
CA VAL A 266 -22.01 12.31 -6.11
C VAL A 266 -20.47 12.34 -6.18
N LEU A 267 -19.90 11.81 -7.24
CA LEU A 267 -18.47 11.91 -7.56
C LEU A 267 -18.26 13.06 -8.53
N SER A 268 -17.92 14.25 -8.04
CA SER A 268 -17.49 15.34 -8.91
C SER A 268 -16.06 15.05 -9.42
N LEU A 269 -15.95 14.26 -10.51
CA LEU A 269 -14.65 13.99 -11.13
C LEU A 269 -14.18 15.17 -12.01
N GLN A 270 -14.97 16.24 -12.14
CA GLN A 270 -14.61 17.37 -12.98
C GLN A 270 -13.28 18.02 -12.55
N PHE A 271 -13.04 18.11 -11.23
CA PHE A 271 -11.78 18.64 -10.72
C PHE A 271 -10.60 17.65 -10.90
N LEU A 272 -10.86 16.35 -11.09
CA LEU A 272 -9.82 15.35 -11.35
C LEU A 272 -9.38 15.34 -12.83
N ASN A 273 -10.15 15.92 -13.74
CA ASN A 273 -9.86 15.89 -15.17
C ASN A 273 -8.96 17.05 -15.63
N THR A 274 -8.14 17.59 -14.73
CA THR A 274 -7.12 18.58 -15.12
C THR A 274 -5.82 17.86 -15.49
N ARG A 275 -5.11 18.40 -16.49
CA ARG A 275 -3.84 17.84 -16.99
C ARG A 275 -2.84 17.58 -15.84
N ASN A 276 -2.70 18.51 -14.93
CA ASN A 276 -1.77 18.39 -13.81
C ASN A 276 -2.18 17.27 -12.86
N ILE A 277 -3.46 17.13 -12.52
CA ILE A 277 -3.95 16.06 -11.63
C ILE A 277 -3.77 14.69 -12.29
N ILE A 278 -3.99 14.56 -13.60
CA ILE A 278 -3.76 13.29 -14.31
C ILE A 278 -2.27 12.89 -14.26
N ILE A 279 -1.37 13.82 -14.56
CA ILE A 279 0.08 13.57 -14.49
C ILE A 279 0.48 13.21 -13.05
N LEU A 280 0.00 13.96 -12.06
CA LEU A 280 0.30 13.68 -10.65
C LEU A 280 -0.36 12.39 -10.14
N ALA A 281 -1.54 11.99 -10.65
CA ALA A 281 -2.12 10.68 -10.35
C ALA A 281 -1.23 9.55 -10.87
N LEU A 282 -0.63 9.70 -12.06
CA LEU A 282 0.33 8.73 -12.59
C LEU A 282 1.58 8.62 -11.69
N SER A 283 2.02 9.70 -11.03
CA SER A 283 3.16 9.63 -10.12
C SER A 283 2.92 8.72 -8.91
N ILE A 284 1.66 8.50 -8.51
CA ILE A 284 1.34 7.54 -7.44
C ILE A 284 1.70 6.12 -7.88
N PHE A 285 1.41 5.75 -9.12
CA PHE A 285 1.83 4.45 -9.67
C PHE A 285 3.35 4.34 -9.73
N VAL A 286 4.03 5.38 -10.20
CA VAL A 286 5.51 5.40 -10.28
C VAL A 286 6.12 5.30 -8.88
N PHE A 287 5.62 6.08 -7.91
CA PHE A 287 6.03 5.97 -6.50
C PHE A 287 5.80 4.57 -5.95
N LYS A 288 4.61 3.99 -6.18
CA LYS A 288 4.31 2.63 -5.73
C LYS A 288 5.22 1.60 -6.38
N PHE A 289 5.48 1.76 -7.68
CA PHE A 289 6.39 0.89 -8.42
C PHE A 289 7.83 0.99 -7.88
N MET A 290 8.31 2.20 -7.58
CA MET A 290 9.61 2.43 -6.93
C MET A 290 9.64 1.83 -5.51
N HIS A 291 8.56 1.96 -4.74
CA HIS A 291 8.48 1.40 -3.39
C HIS A 291 8.54 -0.14 -3.40
N LEU A 292 8.10 -0.82 -4.48
CA LEU A 292 8.24 -2.28 -4.63
C LEU A 292 9.68 -2.76 -4.58
N ALA A 293 10.66 -1.92 -4.95
CA ALA A 293 12.07 -2.26 -4.82
C ALA A 293 12.42 -2.66 -3.38
N ALA A 294 11.98 -1.85 -2.41
CA ALA A 294 12.24 -2.10 -0.98
C ALA A 294 11.35 -3.19 -0.38
N ILE A 295 10.05 -3.29 -0.76
CA ILE A 295 9.09 -4.17 -0.08
C ILE A 295 8.84 -5.51 -0.78
N VAL A 296 9.33 -5.71 -2.01
CA VAL A 296 9.16 -6.95 -2.78
C VAL A 296 10.49 -7.48 -3.30
N LEU A 297 11.28 -6.64 -4.03
CA LEU A 297 12.49 -7.14 -4.69
C LEU A 297 13.59 -7.48 -3.69
N VAL A 298 13.92 -6.58 -2.77
CA VAL A 298 14.96 -6.83 -1.74
C VAL A 298 14.56 -7.99 -0.84
N PRO A 299 13.37 -8.03 -0.20
CA PRO A 299 12.96 -9.18 0.62
C PRO A 299 12.86 -10.47 -0.18
N GLY A 300 12.36 -10.40 -1.42
CA GLY A 300 12.28 -11.55 -2.31
C GLY A 300 13.64 -12.13 -2.66
N PHE A 301 14.64 -11.28 -2.93
CA PHE A 301 16.01 -11.70 -3.16
C PHE A 301 16.63 -12.34 -1.90
N LEU A 302 16.55 -11.67 -0.75
CA LEU A 302 17.10 -12.17 0.52
C LEU A 302 16.44 -13.50 0.92
N GLY A 303 15.13 -13.66 0.78
CA GLY A 303 14.41 -14.89 1.10
C GLY A 303 14.71 -16.04 0.14
N ASN A 304 14.72 -15.78 -1.19
CA ASN A 304 14.88 -16.86 -2.18
C ASN A 304 16.34 -17.27 -2.39
N ILE A 305 17.28 -16.31 -2.33
CA ILE A 305 18.72 -16.56 -2.61
C ILE A 305 19.48 -16.81 -1.31
N GLN A 306 19.38 -15.90 -0.33
CA GLN A 306 20.12 -15.97 0.92
C GLN A 306 19.40 -16.80 2.00
N ARG A 307 18.15 -17.23 1.73
CA ARG A 307 17.33 -18.02 2.68
C ARG A 307 17.06 -17.32 4.00
N TYR A 308 17.05 -15.98 3.99
CA TYR A 308 16.73 -15.18 5.15
C TYR A 308 15.30 -15.40 5.61
N ARG A 309 15.15 -15.50 6.93
CA ARG A 309 13.83 -15.49 7.59
C ARG A 309 13.30 -14.06 7.72
N PRO A 310 12.02 -13.88 8.03
CA PRO A 310 11.42 -12.54 8.18
C PRO A 310 12.16 -11.64 9.16
N LEU A 311 12.69 -12.16 10.27
CA LEU A 311 13.46 -11.39 11.25
C LEU A 311 14.76 -10.85 10.65
N GLU A 312 15.53 -11.69 9.96
CA GLU A 312 16.80 -11.30 9.31
C GLU A 312 16.56 -10.28 8.18
N THR A 313 15.53 -10.54 7.36
CA THR A 313 15.07 -9.59 6.33
C THR A 313 14.63 -8.27 6.96
N GLY A 314 13.92 -8.34 8.08
CA GLY A 314 13.46 -7.17 8.84
C GLY A 314 14.60 -6.30 9.36
N HIS A 315 15.72 -6.89 9.78
CA HIS A 315 16.91 -6.11 10.17
C HIS A 315 17.48 -5.32 8.98
N THR A 316 17.48 -5.91 7.78
CA THR A 316 17.90 -5.17 6.57
C THR A 316 16.91 -4.04 6.29
N LEU A 317 15.62 -4.32 6.22
CA LEU A 317 14.58 -3.32 5.93
C LEU A 317 14.43 -2.23 7.02
N ALA A 318 14.96 -2.45 8.22
CA ALA A 318 15.00 -1.43 9.27
C ALA A 318 15.79 -0.18 8.84
N TRP A 319 16.76 -0.31 7.91
CA TRP A 319 17.51 0.81 7.35
C TRP A 319 16.67 1.74 6.44
N VAL A 320 15.59 1.23 5.86
CA VAL A 320 14.56 2.08 5.22
C VAL A 320 13.57 2.60 6.25
N ALA A 321 13.12 1.73 7.17
CA ALA A 321 12.02 2.01 8.07
C ALA A 321 12.37 3.07 9.13
N LEU A 322 13.43 2.86 9.91
CA LEU A 322 13.73 3.72 11.07
C LEU A 322 14.10 5.16 10.71
N PRO A 323 14.98 5.42 9.71
CA PRO A 323 15.32 6.78 9.32
C PRO A 323 14.15 7.57 8.76
N MET A 324 13.10 6.88 8.27
CA MET A 324 11.90 7.49 7.72
C MET A 324 11.23 8.46 8.71
N PHE A 325 11.21 8.15 10.00
CA PHE A 325 10.67 9.06 11.02
C PHE A 325 11.37 10.41 11.06
N ILE A 326 12.66 10.43 10.79
CA ILE A 326 13.44 11.69 10.74
C ILE A 326 13.17 12.38 9.40
N PHE A 327 13.32 11.67 8.30
CA PHE A 327 13.20 12.24 6.96
C PHE A 327 11.80 12.80 6.67
N VAL A 328 10.74 12.15 7.16
CA VAL A 328 9.36 12.62 6.98
C VAL A 328 9.18 14.04 7.52
N TRP A 329 9.64 14.31 8.72
CA TRP A 329 9.48 15.64 9.34
C TRP A 329 10.39 16.68 8.67
N LEU A 330 11.63 16.30 8.33
CA LEU A 330 12.53 17.19 7.59
C LEU A 330 11.96 17.58 6.23
N VAL A 331 11.45 16.62 5.48
CA VAL A 331 10.85 16.85 4.16
C VAL A 331 9.54 17.65 4.28
N ALA A 332 8.72 17.40 5.31
CA ALA A 332 7.51 18.19 5.55
C ALA A 332 7.85 19.68 5.78
N ILE A 333 8.93 19.96 6.50
CA ILE A 333 9.43 21.34 6.66
C ILE A 333 9.97 21.87 5.34
N LEU A 334 10.72 21.07 4.59
CA LEU A 334 11.31 21.45 3.30
C LEU A 334 10.25 21.86 2.28
N VAL A 335 9.13 21.14 2.18
CA VAL A 335 8.00 21.42 1.27
C VAL A 335 7.29 22.75 1.60
N ILE A 336 7.42 23.27 2.85
CA ILE A 336 6.90 24.61 3.16
C ILE A 336 7.67 25.69 2.42
N TYR A 337 8.99 25.50 2.22
CA TYR A 337 9.89 26.49 1.62
C TYR A 337 10.18 26.24 0.14
N LEU A 338 10.15 24.99 -0.30
CA LEU A 338 10.38 24.57 -1.69
C LEU A 338 9.10 24.13 -2.36
N ASP A 339 9.09 24.24 -3.70
CA ASP A 339 7.98 23.68 -4.50
C ASP A 339 7.90 22.15 -4.30
N SER A 340 6.70 21.68 -3.95
CA SER A 340 6.43 20.26 -3.71
C SER A 340 6.75 19.37 -4.92
N ARG A 341 6.70 19.91 -6.14
CA ARG A 341 7.05 19.20 -7.38
C ARG A 341 8.54 18.98 -7.53
N VAL A 342 9.35 19.97 -7.09
CA VAL A 342 10.82 19.81 -7.05
C VAL A 342 11.20 18.74 -6.03
N VAL A 343 10.57 18.76 -4.86
CA VAL A 343 10.79 17.73 -3.84
C VAL A 343 10.39 16.35 -4.36
N LEU A 344 9.26 16.24 -5.08
CA LEU A 344 8.84 15.01 -5.75
C LEU A 344 9.88 14.54 -6.78
N ALA A 345 10.36 15.44 -7.64
CA ALA A 345 11.35 15.09 -8.67
C ALA A 345 12.68 14.61 -8.07
N VAL A 346 13.16 15.29 -7.01
CA VAL A 346 14.35 14.88 -6.26
C VAL A 346 14.15 13.51 -5.62
N GLY A 347 13.00 13.28 -4.98
CA GLY A 347 12.68 11.99 -4.37
C GLY A 347 12.65 10.84 -5.39
N LEU A 348 11.98 11.03 -6.51
CA LEU A 348 11.94 10.03 -7.59
C LEU A 348 13.32 9.82 -8.21
N GLY A 349 14.09 10.90 -8.44
CA GLY A 349 15.45 10.82 -8.99
C GLY A 349 16.38 10.03 -8.08
N LEU A 350 16.41 10.34 -6.78
CA LEU A 350 17.20 9.59 -5.80
C LEU A 350 16.78 8.12 -5.74
N GLY A 351 15.48 7.84 -5.74
CA GLY A 351 14.96 6.46 -5.75
C GLY A 351 15.32 5.71 -7.03
N GLY A 352 15.31 6.38 -8.19
CA GLY A 352 15.80 5.83 -9.45
C GLY A 352 17.29 5.46 -9.39
N VAL A 353 18.12 6.33 -8.79
CA VAL A 353 19.55 6.04 -8.57
C VAL A 353 19.72 4.84 -7.62
N CYS A 354 18.96 4.75 -6.54
CA CYS A 354 18.99 3.58 -5.66
C CYS A 354 18.63 2.29 -6.40
N CYS A 355 17.58 2.29 -7.22
CA CYS A 355 17.21 1.14 -8.04
C CYS A 355 18.29 0.79 -9.06
N TRP A 356 18.92 1.78 -9.68
CA TRP A 356 20.04 1.55 -10.58
C TRP A 356 21.24 0.93 -9.87
N LEU A 357 21.57 1.37 -8.66
CA LEU A 357 22.62 0.75 -7.85
C LEU A 357 22.28 -0.70 -7.48
N TRP A 358 21.03 -0.97 -7.06
CA TRP A 358 20.57 -2.32 -6.76
C TRP A 358 20.50 -3.23 -8.00
N SER A 359 20.47 -2.69 -9.21
CA SER A 359 20.49 -3.52 -10.42
C SER A 359 21.81 -4.28 -10.63
N HIS A 360 22.87 -3.89 -9.92
CA HIS A 360 24.16 -4.60 -9.93
C HIS A 360 24.20 -5.76 -8.91
N VAL A 361 23.04 -6.18 -8.38
CA VAL A 361 22.94 -7.27 -7.42
C VAL A 361 23.47 -8.58 -8.01
N ASP A 362 24.24 -9.31 -7.21
CA ASP A 362 24.73 -10.64 -7.53
C ASP A 362 24.41 -11.62 -6.37
N THR A 363 24.61 -12.91 -6.59
CA THR A 363 24.33 -13.97 -5.61
C THR A 363 25.13 -13.89 -4.32
N SER A 364 26.20 -13.08 -4.26
CA SER A 364 27.02 -12.87 -3.06
C SER A 364 26.46 -11.78 -2.14
N TRP A 365 25.53 -10.96 -2.63
CA TRP A 365 24.98 -9.87 -1.84
C TRP A 365 24.16 -10.41 -0.66
N ALA A 366 24.54 -9.94 0.53
CA ALA A 366 23.83 -10.20 1.78
C ALA A 366 23.12 -8.92 2.29
N GLY A 367 22.40 -9.00 3.39
CA GLY A 367 21.68 -7.86 3.96
C GLY A 367 22.54 -6.58 4.10
N ASN A 368 23.79 -6.73 4.52
CA ASN A 368 24.71 -5.59 4.68
C ASN A 368 24.99 -4.84 3.36
N SER A 369 24.94 -5.51 2.21
CA SER A 369 25.15 -4.88 0.90
C SER A 369 24.03 -3.91 0.52
N PHE A 370 22.84 -4.08 1.10
CA PHE A 370 21.68 -3.23 0.82
C PHE A 370 21.59 -1.99 1.73
N GLN A 371 22.15 -2.04 2.96
CA GLN A 371 21.88 -1.08 4.05
C GLN A 371 22.09 0.39 3.68
N ILE A 372 23.22 0.73 3.05
CA ILE A 372 23.54 2.13 2.72
C ILE A 372 22.56 2.64 1.66
N ILE A 373 22.24 1.82 0.65
CA ILE A 373 21.32 2.20 -0.41
C ILE A 373 19.90 2.32 0.15
N GLU A 374 19.50 1.47 1.12
CA GLU A 374 18.23 1.55 1.82
C GLU A 374 18.08 2.82 2.65
N LEU A 375 19.15 3.27 3.29
CA LEU A 375 19.16 4.55 3.99
C LEU A 375 18.85 5.72 3.03
N VAL A 376 19.49 5.74 1.86
CA VAL A 376 19.24 6.74 0.81
C VAL A 376 17.81 6.58 0.25
N MET A 377 17.36 5.34 0.04
CA MET A 377 15.99 5.04 -0.41
C MET A 377 14.95 5.55 0.60
N SER A 378 15.22 5.50 1.91
CA SER A 378 14.33 6.07 2.92
C SER A 378 14.09 7.57 2.70
N ALA A 379 15.17 8.33 2.45
CA ALA A 379 15.07 9.76 2.12
C ALA A 379 14.35 9.99 0.79
N ALA A 380 14.65 9.18 -0.23
CA ALA A 380 14.01 9.22 -1.53
C ALA A 380 12.49 9.00 -1.44
N LEU A 381 12.06 7.99 -0.69
CA LEU A 381 10.64 7.65 -0.48
C LEU A 381 9.93 8.76 0.31
N ALA A 382 10.58 9.36 1.32
CA ALA A 382 10.02 10.51 2.06
C ALA A 382 9.77 11.70 1.12
N CYS A 383 10.79 12.10 0.34
CA CYS A 383 10.69 13.19 -0.63
C CYS A 383 9.62 12.90 -1.70
N ALA A 384 9.64 11.71 -2.28
CA ALA A 384 8.71 11.33 -3.33
C ALA A 384 7.26 11.33 -2.83
N TYR A 385 6.96 10.73 -1.67
CA TYR A 385 5.60 10.64 -1.17
C TYR A 385 5.05 11.98 -0.69
N ILE A 386 5.82 12.71 0.13
CA ILE A 386 5.36 14.01 0.65
C ILE A 386 5.23 15.01 -0.50
N GLY A 387 6.22 15.06 -1.39
CA GLY A 387 6.17 15.91 -2.58
C GLY A 387 4.97 15.61 -3.48
N LEU A 388 4.70 14.30 -3.70
CA LEU A 388 3.57 13.81 -4.47
C LEU A 388 2.23 14.21 -3.87
N VAL A 389 1.96 13.82 -2.62
CA VAL A 389 0.66 14.07 -1.97
C VAL A 389 0.44 15.56 -1.79
N SER A 390 1.49 16.30 -1.44
CA SER A 390 1.45 17.76 -1.33
C SER A 390 1.08 18.42 -2.67
N SER A 391 1.70 17.98 -3.78
CA SER A 391 1.39 18.50 -5.12
C SER A 391 -0.06 18.21 -5.52
N ILE A 392 -0.55 16.99 -5.28
CA ILE A 392 -1.94 16.62 -5.58
C ILE A 392 -2.93 17.42 -4.72
N VAL A 393 -2.62 17.61 -3.43
CA VAL A 393 -3.47 18.39 -2.52
C VAL A 393 -3.53 19.85 -2.96
N LEU A 394 -2.40 20.49 -3.31
CA LEU A 394 -2.38 21.87 -3.80
C LEU A 394 -3.18 22.04 -5.10
N GLU A 395 -2.98 21.15 -6.08
CA GLU A 395 -3.76 21.14 -7.32
C GLU A 395 -5.25 20.90 -7.07
N GLY A 396 -5.57 19.98 -6.14
CA GLY A 396 -6.94 19.73 -5.73
C GLY A 396 -7.59 20.97 -5.10
N LEU A 397 -6.84 21.72 -4.28
CA LEU A 397 -7.30 22.98 -3.70
C LEU A 397 -7.61 24.02 -4.79
N GLU A 398 -6.71 24.20 -5.75
CA GLU A 398 -6.92 25.10 -6.89
C GLU A 398 -8.14 24.68 -7.72
N ALA A 399 -8.30 23.39 -7.98
CA ALA A 399 -9.43 22.85 -8.72
C ALA A 399 -10.75 22.82 -7.93
N GLY A 400 -10.73 23.20 -6.65
CA GLY A 400 -11.92 23.32 -5.81
C GLY A 400 -12.30 22.05 -5.07
N ALA A 401 -11.38 21.14 -4.82
CA ALA A 401 -11.62 19.91 -4.05
C ALA A 401 -12.12 20.19 -2.62
N LEU A 402 -11.76 21.32 -2.01
CA LEU A 402 -12.23 21.72 -0.69
C LEU A 402 -13.44 22.68 -0.70
N LYS A 403 -14.02 22.99 -1.87
CA LYS A 403 -15.21 23.86 -1.94
C LYS A 403 -16.43 23.25 -1.26
N SER A 404 -16.49 21.92 -1.13
CA SER A 404 -17.54 21.21 -0.41
C SER A 404 -16.99 19.99 0.32
N THR A 405 -17.66 19.56 1.38
CA THR A 405 -17.35 18.31 2.11
C THR A 405 -17.44 17.08 1.22
N THR A 406 -18.36 17.09 0.25
CA THR A 406 -18.54 16.03 -0.77
C THR A 406 -17.32 15.91 -1.68
N ASN A 407 -16.76 17.03 -2.15
CA ASN A 407 -15.57 17.04 -2.99
C ASN A 407 -14.34 16.53 -2.21
N ALA A 408 -14.17 16.94 -0.95
CA ALA A 408 -13.09 16.48 -0.09
C ALA A 408 -13.18 14.96 0.20
N ALA A 409 -14.39 14.45 0.43
CA ALA A 409 -14.62 13.02 0.61
C ALA A 409 -14.34 12.22 -0.68
N THR A 410 -14.78 12.74 -1.85
CA THR A 410 -14.47 12.16 -3.17
C THR A 410 -12.96 12.11 -3.42
N PHE A 411 -12.25 13.18 -3.10
CA PHE A 411 -10.80 13.25 -3.21
C PHE A 411 -10.11 12.22 -2.30
N SER A 412 -10.57 12.08 -1.05
CA SER A 412 -10.04 11.08 -0.11
C SER A 412 -10.26 9.65 -0.59
N GLY A 413 -11.44 9.34 -1.13
CA GLY A 413 -11.73 8.04 -1.75
C GLY A 413 -10.87 7.76 -2.99
N PHE A 414 -10.64 8.78 -3.83
CA PHE A 414 -9.74 8.70 -4.97
C PHE A 414 -8.30 8.39 -4.53
N MET A 415 -7.79 9.07 -3.50
CA MET A 415 -6.46 8.82 -2.95
C MET A 415 -6.35 7.40 -2.37
N HIS A 416 -7.39 6.91 -1.68
CA HIS A 416 -7.42 5.54 -1.17
C HIS A 416 -7.41 4.51 -2.31
N PHE A 417 -8.25 4.72 -3.33
CA PHE A 417 -8.29 3.86 -4.52
C PHE A 417 -6.92 3.73 -5.16
N ILE A 418 -6.29 4.86 -5.52
CA ILE A 418 -5.00 4.81 -6.21
C ILE A 418 -3.91 4.20 -5.31
N ARG A 419 -3.95 4.46 -4.01
CA ARG A 419 -2.98 3.89 -3.06
C ARG A 419 -3.00 2.37 -3.06
N ILE A 420 -4.19 1.75 -2.96
CA ILE A 420 -4.32 0.29 -2.88
C ILE A 420 -4.24 -0.33 -4.27
N PHE A 421 -5.08 0.13 -5.20
CA PHE A 421 -5.16 -0.43 -6.54
C PHE A 421 -3.87 -0.22 -7.34
N GLY A 422 -3.29 0.99 -7.27
CA GLY A 422 -2.00 1.29 -7.90
C GLY A 422 -0.87 0.43 -7.34
N GLY A 423 -0.87 0.17 -6.03
CA GLY A 423 0.07 -0.77 -5.41
C GLY A 423 -0.09 -2.18 -5.96
N GLN A 424 -1.33 -2.66 -6.08
CA GLN A 424 -1.62 -4.02 -6.58
C GLN A 424 -1.27 -4.20 -8.06
N VAL A 425 -1.57 -3.20 -8.91
CA VAL A 425 -1.10 -3.19 -10.31
C VAL A 425 0.42 -3.35 -10.38
N GLY A 426 1.13 -2.57 -9.57
CA GLY A 426 2.59 -2.63 -9.49
C GLY A 426 3.09 -4.02 -9.09
N VAL A 427 2.50 -4.63 -8.04
CA VAL A 427 2.86 -5.98 -7.58
C VAL A 427 2.59 -7.01 -8.68
N ALA A 428 1.41 -7.01 -9.30
CA ALA A 428 1.04 -7.94 -10.35
C ALA A 428 2.00 -7.86 -11.56
N VAL A 429 2.32 -6.64 -12.01
CA VAL A 429 3.27 -6.42 -13.11
C VAL A 429 4.67 -6.92 -12.70
N MET A 430 5.15 -6.58 -11.52
CA MET A 430 6.50 -6.98 -11.07
C MET A 430 6.61 -8.48 -10.89
N THR A 431 5.62 -9.14 -10.29
CA THR A 431 5.60 -10.61 -10.14
C THR A 431 5.65 -11.29 -11.51
N ARG A 432 4.86 -10.80 -12.48
CA ARG A 432 4.89 -11.33 -13.84
C ARG A 432 6.25 -11.11 -14.50
N VAL A 433 6.85 -9.93 -14.36
CA VAL A 433 8.18 -9.64 -14.89
C VAL A 433 9.22 -10.60 -14.30
N LEU A 434 9.23 -10.78 -12.98
CA LEU A 434 10.16 -11.71 -12.33
C LEU A 434 9.99 -13.15 -12.84
N THR A 435 8.75 -13.64 -12.93
CA THR A 435 8.45 -14.99 -13.42
C THR A 435 8.93 -15.20 -14.86
N VAL A 436 8.64 -14.23 -15.74
CA VAL A 436 9.03 -14.33 -17.16
C VAL A 436 10.54 -14.21 -17.33
N ARG A 437 11.18 -13.27 -16.62
CA ARG A 437 12.63 -13.05 -16.71
C ARG A 437 13.44 -14.19 -16.07
N GLU A 438 12.97 -14.77 -14.95
CA GLU A 438 13.59 -15.94 -14.35
C GLU A 438 13.60 -17.13 -15.32
N LYS A 439 12.46 -17.44 -15.95
CA LYS A 439 12.37 -18.50 -16.98
C LYS A 439 13.28 -18.22 -18.18
N PHE A 440 13.31 -16.96 -18.65
CA PHE A 440 14.18 -16.56 -19.75
C PHE A 440 15.66 -16.76 -19.41
N HIS A 441 16.12 -16.25 -18.26
CA HIS A 441 17.52 -16.42 -17.84
C HIS A 441 17.87 -17.87 -17.54
N SER A 442 16.98 -18.65 -16.93
CA SER A 442 17.18 -20.09 -16.72
C SER A 442 17.41 -20.82 -18.04
N ASN A 443 16.62 -20.55 -19.06
CA ASN A 443 16.77 -21.17 -20.38
C ASN A 443 18.10 -20.79 -21.05
N ILE A 444 18.46 -19.49 -21.01
CA ILE A 444 19.73 -19.03 -21.58
C ILE A 444 20.94 -19.66 -20.88
N LEU A 445 20.93 -19.67 -19.53
CA LEU A 445 22.04 -20.24 -18.74
C LEU A 445 22.25 -21.72 -19.06
N VAL A 446 21.16 -22.47 -19.26
CA VAL A 446 21.25 -23.89 -19.63
C VAL A 446 21.74 -24.06 -21.06
N GLN A 447 21.20 -23.30 -22.03
CA GLN A 447 21.55 -23.43 -23.46
C GLN A 447 23.00 -23.03 -23.74
N MET A 448 23.48 -21.93 -23.14
CA MET A 448 24.85 -21.43 -23.39
C MET A 448 25.93 -22.26 -22.70
N ASN A 449 25.61 -23.10 -21.74
CA ASN A 449 26.57 -23.81 -20.89
C ASN A 449 26.38 -25.34 -20.90
N GLN A 450 25.81 -25.94 -21.94
CA GLN A 450 25.45 -27.38 -21.97
C GLN A 450 26.63 -28.29 -21.62
N GLU A 451 27.80 -28.08 -22.24
CA GLU A 451 28.99 -28.89 -21.98
C GLU A 451 29.49 -28.73 -20.55
N LEU A 452 29.51 -27.49 -20.05
CA LEU A 452 29.93 -27.20 -18.67
C LEU A 452 28.95 -27.80 -17.64
N ILE A 453 27.66 -27.76 -17.95
CA ILE A 453 26.60 -28.37 -17.13
C ILE A 453 26.77 -29.87 -17.07
N ALA A 454 26.94 -30.53 -18.21
CA ALA A 454 27.16 -31.97 -18.28
C ALA A 454 28.41 -32.40 -17.46
N LYS A 455 29.53 -31.66 -17.62
CA LYS A 455 30.78 -31.89 -16.88
C LYS A 455 30.54 -31.69 -15.36
N ARG A 456 29.83 -30.65 -14.94
CA ARG A 456 29.49 -30.40 -13.52
C ARG A 456 28.57 -31.46 -12.94
N VAL A 457 27.55 -31.92 -13.69
CA VAL A 457 26.69 -33.04 -13.27
C VAL A 457 27.56 -34.28 -13.02
N HIS A 458 28.49 -34.62 -13.94
CA HIS A 458 29.37 -35.77 -13.77
C HIS A 458 30.27 -35.66 -12.53
N LEU A 459 30.89 -34.48 -12.31
CA LEU A 459 31.73 -34.23 -11.13
C LEU A 459 30.95 -34.30 -9.82
N LEU A 460 29.75 -33.70 -9.77
CA LEU A 460 28.88 -33.75 -8.61
C LEU A 460 28.37 -35.18 -8.34
N THR A 461 28.01 -35.93 -9.39
CA THR A 461 27.62 -37.33 -9.27
C THR A 461 28.74 -38.16 -8.66
N ALA A 462 29.99 -38.02 -9.13
CA ALA A 462 31.14 -38.72 -8.56
C ALA A 462 31.37 -38.36 -7.08
N GLY A 463 31.22 -37.07 -6.70
CA GLY A 463 31.37 -36.64 -5.30
C GLY A 463 30.22 -37.11 -4.39
N LEU A 464 29.05 -37.34 -4.93
CA LEU A 464 27.87 -37.80 -4.15
C LEU A 464 27.74 -39.33 -4.04
N LEU A 465 28.54 -40.09 -4.79
CA LEU A 465 28.46 -41.55 -4.79
C LEU A 465 28.66 -42.16 -3.37
N SER A 466 29.51 -41.56 -2.57
CA SER A 466 29.76 -42.04 -1.17
C SER A 466 28.59 -41.78 -0.24
N HIS A 467 27.64 -40.92 -0.62
CA HIS A 467 26.48 -40.52 0.19
C HIS A 467 25.15 -40.93 -0.45
N SER A 468 25.16 -41.82 -1.44
CA SER A 468 23.99 -42.25 -2.20
C SER A 468 23.91 -43.76 -2.29
N THR A 469 22.70 -44.31 -2.44
CA THR A 469 22.44 -45.75 -2.55
C THR A 469 22.87 -46.33 -3.91
N GLY A 470 23.22 -45.48 -4.88
CA GLY A 470 23.68 -45.86 -6.23
C GLY A 470 23.95 -44.70 -7.14
N VAL A 471 24.51 -44.99 -8.33
CA VAL A 471 24.86 -43.97 -9.35
C VAL A 471 23.67 -43.16 -9.78
N GLU A 472 22.51 -43.80 -9.97
CA GLU A 472 21.28 -43.12 -10.42
C GLU A 472 20.78 -42.10 -9.39
N GLU A 473 20.82 -42.46 -8.10
CA GLU A 473 20.43 -41.53 -7.05
C GLU A 473 21.42 -40.37 -6.91
N ALA A 474 22.73 -40.64 -7.00
CA ALA A 474 23.76 -39.60 -7.00
C ALA A 474 23.57 -38.63 -8.16
N GLN A 475 23.24 -39.14 -9.36
CA GLN A 475 22.97 -38.31 -10.54
C GLN A 475 21.71 -37.45 -10.36
N LYS A 476 20.60 -37.99 -9.84
CA LYS A 476 19.38 -37.23 -9.55
C LYS A 476 19.67 -36.10 -8.55
N ARG A 477 20.42 -36.36 -7.49
CA ARG A 477 20.84 -35.35 -6.51
C ARG A 477 21.75 -34.28 -7.16
N ALA A 478 22.70 -34.66 -7.99
CA ALA A 478 23.58 -33.74 -8.70
C ALA A 478 22.81 -32.80 -9.62
N VAL A 479 21.83 -33.31 -10.38
CA VAL A 479 20.95 -32.51 -11.24
C VAL A 479 20.08 -31.57 -10.40
N ALA A 480 19.54 -32.03 -9.27
CA ALA A 480 18.75 -31.20 -8.36
C ALA A 480 19.56 -30.02 -7.79
N ILE A 481 20.79 -30.27 -7.32
CA ILE A 481 21.71 -29.21 -6.82
C ILE A 481 22.02 -28.20 -7.93
N LEU A 482 22.37 -28.68 -9.12
CA LEU A 482 22.71 -27.79 -10.23
C LEU A 482 21.50 -26.98 -10.70
N SER A 483 20.31 -27.59 -10.78
CA SER A 483 19.09 -26.89 -11.14
C SER A 483 18.74 -25.78 -10.14
N GLN A 484 18.99 -26.02 -8.84
CA GLN A 484 18.81 -24.99 -7.81
C GLN A 484 19.82 -23.84 -7.99
N GLN A 485 21.08 -24.12 -8.32
CA GLN A 485 22.09 -23.09 -8.61
C GLN A 485 21.72 -22.25 -9.84
N VAL A 486 21.30 -22.90 -10.92
CA VAL A 486 20.84 -22.20 -12.14
C VAL A 486 19.63 -21.31 -11.83
N ARG A 487 18.66 -21.81 -11.08
CA ARG A 487 17.50 -21.01 -10.66
C ARG A 487 17.91 -19.81 -9.78
N ALA A 488 18.84 -19.99 -8.85
CA ALA A 488 19.32 -18.91 -8.01
C ALA A 488 19.97 -17.80 -8.86
N GLN A 489 20.82 -18.16 -9.81
CA GLN A 489 21.42 -17.20 -10.75
C GLN A 489 20.36 -16.53 -11.62
N ALA A 490 19.43 -17.28 -12.18
CA ALA A 490 18.36 -16.76 -13.02
C ALA A 490 17.44 -15.80 -12.24
N TYR A 491 17.10 -16.13 -10.99
CA TYR A 491 16.31 -15.25 -10.13
C TYR A 491 17.06 -13.96 -9.76
N THR A 492 18.37 -14.04 -9.52
CA THR A 492 19.23 -12.87 -9.29
C THR A 492 19.21 -11.93 -10.50
N LEU A 493 19.39 -12.47 -11.71
CA LEU A 493 19.32 -11.69 -12.95
C LEU A 493 17.92 -11.11 -13.17
N ALA A 494 16.87 -11.87 -12.90
CA ALA A 494 15.49 -11.38 -12.99
C ALA A 494 15.21 -10.25 -11.99
N THR A 495 15.78 -10.31 -10.79
CA THR A 495 15.69 -9.25 -9.77
C THR A 495 16.44 -7.99 -10.25
N SER A 496 17.62 -8.14 -10.83
CA SER A 496 18.37 -7.04 -11.48
C SER A 496 17.52 -6.37 -12.57
N ASP A 497 16.91 -7.16 -13.46
CA ASP A 497 15.98 -6.64 -14.49
C ASP A 497 14.80 -5.89 -13.89
N GLY A 498 14.26 -6.36 -12.76
CA GLY A 498 13.20 -5.67 -12.02
C GLY A 498 13.64 -4.28 -11.54
N PHE A 499 14.84 -4.16 -10.98
CA PHE A 499 15.40 -2.86 -10.57
C PHE A 499 15.64 -1.93 -11.77
N ILE A 500 16.16 -2.47 -12.89
CA ILE A 500 16.35 -1.73 -14.14
C ILE A 500 15.02 -1.21 -14.67
N LEU A 501 13.98 -2.05 -14.68
CA LEU A 501 12.64 -1.65 -15.11
C LEU A 501 12.10 -0.47 -14.28
N ILE A 502 12.23 -0.53 -12.95
CA ILE A 502 11.83 0.58 -12.07
C ILE A 502 12.60 1.86 -12.43
N THR A 503 13.91 1.75 -12.63
CA THR A 503 14.75 2.88 -13.01
C THR A 503 14.27 3.54 -14.29
N TRP A 504 13.96 2.77 -15.34
CA TRP A 504 13.44 3.31 -16.61
C TRP A 504 12.06 3.94 -16.47
N VAL A 505 11.16 3.33 -15.68
CA VAL A 505 9.83 3.89 -15.39
C VAL A 505 9.96 5.23 -14.68
N VAL A 506 10.84 5.34 -13.69
CA VAL A 506 11.11 6.59 -12.98
C VAL A 506 11.67 7.66 -13.92
N LEU A 507 12.66 7.31 -14.75
CA LEU A 507 13.25 8.25 -15.71
C LEU A 507 12.22 8.75 -16.74
N ALA A 508 11.42 7.84 -17.30
CA ALA A 508 10.34 8.21 -18.23
C ALA A 508 9.34 9.16 -17.58
N TYR A 509 8.99 8.90 -16.31
CA TYR A 509 8.07 9.77 -15.58
C TYR A 509 8.70 11.13 -15.24
N LEU A 510 9.97 11.20 -14.88
CA LEU A 510 10.66 12.47 -14.66
C LEU A 510 10.64 13.36 -15.91
N LEU A 511 10.80 12.78 -17.11
CA LEU A 511 10.61 13.51 -18.38
C LEU A 511 9.17 13.99 -18.53
N LEU A 512 8.18 13.18 -18.17
CA LEU A 512 6.77 13.58 -18.21
C LEU A 512 6.47 14.74 -17.23
N MET A 513 7.15 14.78 -16.08
CA MET A 513 6.99 15.89 -15.11
C MET A 513 7.37 17.25 -15.68
N LEU A 514 8.23 17.33 -16.68
CA LEU A 514 8.52 18.60 -17.38
C LEU A 514 7.28 19.21 -18.04
N ALA A 515 6.26 18.41 -18.29
CA ALA A 515 4.98 18.86 -18.83
C ALA A 515 4.03 19.45 -17.76
N LEU A 516 4.37 19.42 -16.47
CA LEU A 516 3.58 20.03 -15.40
C LEU A 516 3.63 21.56 -15.51
N ARG A 517 2.47 22.19 -15.38
CA ARG A 517 2.39 23.66 -15.27
C ARG A 517 2.74 24.09 -13.83
N PRO A 518 3.38 25.24 -13.62
CA PRO A 518 3.73 25.73 -12.29
C PRO A 518 2.50 25.85 -11.38
N ALA A 519 2.67 25.56 -10.08
CA ALA A 519 1.61 25.75 -9.10
C ALA A 519 1.33 27.24 -8.89
N LYS A 520 0.06 27.60 -8.73
CA LYS A 520 -0.37 28.96 -8.40
C LYS A 520 -0.34 29.22 -6.90
N ILE A 521 -0.51 28.18 -6.10
CA ILE A 521 -0.57 28.24 -4.64
C ILE A 521 0.55 27.37 -4.07
N THR A 522 1.26 27.90 -3.07
CA THR A 522 2.29 27.19 -2.32
C THR A 522 1.84 26.95 -0.86
N PHE A 523 2.50 26.04 -0.13
CA PHE A 523 2.24 25.87 1.31
C PHE A 523 2.60 27.13 2.12
N MET A 524 3.51 27.96 1.62
CA MET A 524 3.85 29.25 2.25
C MET A 524 2.67 30.22 2.15
N ASP A 525 1.93 30.19 1.04
CA ASP A 525 0.72 31.01 0.87
C ASP A 525 -0.42 30.51 1.77
N LEU A 526 -0.59 29.17 1.88
CA LEU A 526 -1.57 28.57 2.80
C LEU A 526 -1.28 28.90 4.28
N LYS A 527 -0.01 29.01 4.66
CA LYS A 527 0.38 29.39 6.02
C LYS A 527 -0.01 30.85 6.35
N LYS A 528 -0.06 31.74 5.36
CA LYS A 528 -0.44 33.15 5.50
C LYS A 528 -1.95 33.37 5.47
N MET A 529 -2.72 32.38 4.97
CA MET A 529 -4.18 32.46 4.97
C MET A 529 -4.75 32.26 6.37
N PRO A 530 -5.68 33.10 6.83
CA PRO A 530 -6.27 33.02 8.16
C PRO A 530 -7.04 31.72 8.42
#